data_f43305067e51460e4e538d958877a4db
#
_entry.id   f43305067e51460e4e538d958877a4db
#
_cell.length_a   1.000
_cell.length_b   1.000
_cell.length_c   1.000
_cell.angle_alpha   90.00
_cell.angle_beta   90.00
_cell.angle_gamma   90.00
#
_symmetry.space_group_name_H-M   'P 1'
#
loop_
_entity.id
_entity.type
_entity.pdbx_description
1 polymer ?
#
loop_
_entity_poly.entity_id
_entity_poly.type
_entity_poly.pdbx_seq_one_letter_code
_entity_poly.pdbx_strand_id
1 'polypeptide(L)'
;TVEDLGILFKGPMETPKGGGGKSINVTARKMWSAYANYRHFRTLPGVQTPFSHLDLDFCIVRENIEDTYGGIEHRVSDDVMAAKRIITAPGCDEVLRFTFETAKRMGIDLVHCSHKANIMKMTDGLFLERFKSIAAEYPGIQTGDVIIDALCMNLVMKPQQYRMVVLTNLQGDIVSDLAAGLVGGLGFAPSANIGTNISIFEAVHGTAPDIAGKGIANPTALVLSGLMMLRHIGLTQQAATIENALLSALEDGAHTGDFGDRSKPTLDTASYVKAIASRLGKEPKTVKPAHAGSSSAVTFARPPRPTAPITMHTFTGLRKEVAGLDVYVDRRESATETAAHLGKLCEGTPFRLTLLSCRGTQVWPRGSIYTECVDYWRARFELREGTTARQQDALALLARVAEHDTVSEYELLRTFDGARGWTLAQGQ
;
A
#
# COMPACT_ATOMS: atom_id res chain seq x y z
N THR A 1 18.56 9.70 20.07
CA THR A 1 18.05 8.60 19.25
C THR A 1 17.03 9.09 18.24
N VAL A 2 16.63 8.23 17.27
CA VAL A 2 15.53 8.57 16.32
C VAL A 2 14.25 8.86 17.08
N GLU A 3 13.97 8.13 18.11
CA GLU A 3 12.78 8.31 18.95
C GLU A 3 12.76 9.64 19.69
N ASP A 4 13.91 10.14 20.12
CA ASP A 4 14.00 11.43 20.78
C ASP A 4 13.79 12.60 19.82
N LEU A 5 14.36 12.48 18.61
CA LEU A 5 14.23 13.50 17.56
C LEU A 5 12.90 13.43 16.80
N GLY A 6 12.31 12.23 16.70
CA GLY A 6 11.10 11.95 15.92
C GLY A 6 11.33 11.95 14.41
N ILE A 7 12.58 11.91 13.95
CA ILE A 7 12.94 12.03 12.55
C ILE A 7 14.09 11.10 12.23
N LEU A 8 13.98 10.43 11.08
CA LEU A 8 15.05 9.68 10.46
C LEU A 8 15.21 10.13 9.00
N PHE A 9 16.40 10.57 8.64
CA PHE A 9 16.82 10.75 7.25
C PHE A 9 17.83 9.67 6.89
N LYS A 10 17.55 8.87 5.86
CA LYS A 10 18.39 7.73 5.53
C LYS A 10 18.49 7.46 4.03
N GLY A 11 19.54 6.80 3.63
CA GLY A 11 19.67 6.20 2.30
C GLY A 11 18.88 4.89 2.16
N PRO A 12 18.90 4.26 0.97
CA PRO A 12 18.24 3.00 0.71
C PRO A 12 18.86 1.86 1.51
N MET A 13 18.05 0.84 1.81
CA MET A 13 18.50 -0.42 2.41
C MET A 13 17.95 -1.59 1.60
N GLU A 14 18.75 -2.61 1.40
CA GLU A 14 18.38 -3.79 0.63
C GLU A 14 17.31 -4.62 1.34
N THR A 15 16.39 -5.14 0.55
CA THR A 15 15.42 -6.15 0.99
C THR A 15 15.72 -7.45 0.25
N PRO A 16 16.11 -8.54 0.94
CA PRO A 16 16.39 -9.83 0.32
C PRO A 16 15.17 -10.34 -0.48
N LYS A 17 15.44 -10.99 -1.62
CA LYS A 17 14.40 -11.65 -2.44
C LYS A 17 14.30 -13.12 -2.04
N GLY A 18 13.07 -13.63 -1.92
CA GLY A 18 12.84 -15.05 -1.58
C GLY A 18 13.13 -15.35 -0.12
N GLY A 19 14.03 -16.28 0.16
CA GLY A 19 14.43 -16.64 1.53
C GLY A 19 15.26 -15.53 2.18
N GLY A 20 15.12 -15.34 3.50
CA GLY A 20 15.91 -14.37 4.26
C GLY A 20 15.09 -13.60 5.30
N GLY A 21 15.73 -12.60 5.93
CA GLY A 21 15.08 -11.75 6.93
C GLY A 21 14.05 -10.79 6.33
N LYS A 22 13.10 -10.36 7.15
CA LYS A 22 12.12 -9.32 6.76
C LYS A 22 12.83 -8.01 6.43
N SER A 23 12.25 -7.22 5.52
CA SER A 23 12.76 -5.89 5.18
C SER A 23 12.90 -5.00 6.40
N ILE A 24 14.10 -4.49 6.64
CA ILE A 24 14.37 -3.53 7.73
C ILE A 24 13.55 -2.26 7.54
N ASN A 25 13.36 -1.81 6.29
CA ASN A 25 12.53 -0.64 5.97
C ASN A 25 11.08 -0.86 6.42
N VAL A 26 10.48 -2.00 6.05
CA VAL A 26 9.10 -2.34 6.45
C VAL A 26 9.01 -2.49 7.97
N THR A 27 10.00 -3.11 8.60
CA THR A 27 10.05 -3.26 10.06
C THR A 27 10.08 -1.90 10.75
N ALA A 28 10.93 -0.98 10.33
CA ALA A 28 11.02 0.37 10.90
C ALA A 28 9.71 1.15 10.75
N ARG A 29 9.08 1.12 9.57
CA ARG A 29 7.79 1.77 9.32
C ARG A 29 6.70 1.26 10.27
N LYS A 30 6.65 -0.05 10.49
CA LYS A 30 5.68 -0.69 11.39
C LYS A 30 5.97 -0.39 12.86
N MET A 31 7.22 -0.54 13.29
CA MET A 31 7.60 -0.29 14.69
C MET A 31 7.32 1.13 15.14
N TRP A 32 7.44 2.09 14.24
CA TRP A 32 7.20 3.51 14.53
C TRP A 32 5.84 4.01 14.03
N SER A 33 4.96 3.11 13.59
CA SER A 33 3.62 3.44 13.07
C SER A 33 3.66 4.57 12.04
N ALA A 34 4.58 4.46 11.05
CA ALA A 34 4.66 5.40 9.94
C ALA A 34 3.58 5.05 8.91
N TYR A 35 2.33 5.41 9.20
CA TYR A 35 1.11 4.91 8.56
C TYR A 35 0.86 5.44 7.13
N ALA A 36 1.46 6.56 6.75
CA ALA A 36 1.31 7.15 5.43
C ALA A 36 2.66 7.33 4.73
N ASN A 37 2.79 6.84 3.52
CA ASN A 37 3.93 7.11 2.66
C ASN A 37 3.50 8.13 1.60
N TYR A 38 4.03 9.34 1.69
CA TYR A 38 3.76 10.45 0.78
C TYR A 38 4.87 10.55 -0.25
N ARG A 39 4.51 10.56 -1.53
CA ARG A 39 5.40 10.66 -2.69
C ARG A 39 4.92 11.76 -3.63
N HIS A 40 5.80 12.68 -3.98
CA HIS A 40 5.49 13.81 -4.88
C HIS A 40 6.21 13.63 -6.21
N PHE A 41 5.47 13.60 -7.28
CA PHE A 41 5.96 13.42 -8.65
C PHE A 41 5.70 14.68 -9.45
N ARG A 42 6.77 15.25 -10.01
CA ARG A 42 6.67 16.44 -10.84
C ARG A 42 7.71 16.44 -11.95
N THR A 43 7.37 17.05 -13.06
CA THR A 43 8.32 17.32 -14.13
C THR A 43 9.41 18.28 -13.63
N LEU A 44 10.66 17.95 -13.90
CA LEU A 44 11.81 18.77 -13.54
C LEU A 44 12.52 19.27 -14.79
N PRO A 45 13.10 20.52 -14.79
CA PRO A 45 13.83 21.04 -15.93
C PRO A 45 15.03 20.14 -16.26
N GLY A 46 15.32 19.99 -17.55
CA GLY A 46 16.44 19.17 -18.01
C GLY A 46 16.24 17.64 -17.93
N VAL A 47 15.15 17.15 -17.32
CA VAL A 47 14.80 15.73 -17.26
C VAL A 47 13.89 15.40 -18.44
N GLN A 48 14.38 14.60 -19.39
CA GLN A 48 13.62 14.23 -20.58
C GLN A 48 12.95 12.88 -20.43
N THR A 49 11.65 12.84 -20.65
CA THR A 49 10.81 11.65 -20.73
C THR A 49 9.84 11.76 -21.90
N PRO A 50 9.17 10.70 -22.32
CA PRO A 50 8.06 10.80 -23.28
C PRO A 50 6.94 11.75 -22.83
N PHE A 51 6.89 12.09 -21.54
CA PHE A 51 5.87 12.93 -20.90
C PHE A 51 6.36 14.35 -20.55
N SER A 52 7.58 14.72 -20.92
CA SER A 52 8.18 16.04 -20.58
C SER A 52 7.45 17.25 -21.17
N HIS A 53 6.60 16.99 -22.18
CA HIS A 53 5.71 18.01 -22.75
C HIS A 53 4.48 18.31 -21.85
N LEU A 54 4.27 17.50 -20.83
CA LEU A 54 3.23 17.67 -19.82
C LEU A 54 3.88 18.25 -18.55
N ASP A 55 3.26 19.28 -18.00
CA ASP A 55 3.64 19.83 -16.69
C ASP A 55 3.01 18.98 -15.59
N LEU A 56 3.67 17.85 -15.27
CA LEU A 56 3.17 16.90 -14.29
C LEU A 56 3.49 17.39 -12.87
N ASP A 57 2.46 17.43 -12.04
CA ASP A 57 2.55 17.75 -10.62
C ASP A 57 1.43 17.06 -9.86
N PHE A 58 1.70 15.88 -9.31
CA PHE A 58 0.75 15.10 -8.55
C PHE A 58 1.39 14.30 -7.42
N CYS A 59 0.59 13.88 -6.47
CA CYS A 59 1.03 13.15 -5.28
C CYS A 59 0.38 11.78 -5.19
N ILE A 60 1.14 10.82 -4.70
CA ILE A 60 0.63 9.50 -4.27
C ILE A 60 0.79 9.41 -2.76
N VAL A 61 -0.31 9.05 -2.10
CA VAL A 61 -0.33 8.69 -0.68
C VAL A 61 -0.62 7.19 -0.58
N ARG A 62 0.36 6.44 -0.10
CA ARG A 62 0.31 5.00 0.07
C ARG A 62 0.07 4.68 1.54
N GLU A 63 -0.92 3.83 1.85
CA GLU A 63 -1.00 3.18 3.16
C GLU A 63 0.30 2.41 3.39
N ASN A 64 0.79 2.34 4.63
CA ASN A 64 2.18 1.94 4.84
C ASN A 64 2.40 0.88 5.94
N ILE A 65 1.34 0.35 6.55
CA ILE A 65 1.41 -0.57 7.71
C ILE A 65 0.82 -1.94 7.39
N GLU A 66 -0.33 -1.96 6.73
CA GLU A 66 -1.19 -3.14 6.56
C GLU A 66 -1.01 -3.81 5.19
N ASP A 67 -2.09 -4.38 4.68
CA ASP A 67 -2.17 -5.08 3.40
C ASP A 67 -1.34 -6.38 3.41
N THR A 68 -0.92 -6.86 2.26
CA THR A 68 -0.01 -8.01 2.11
C THR A 68 1.37 -7.77 2.72
N TYR A 69 1.74 -6.52 2.94
CA TYR A 69 2.96 -6.13 3.67
C TYR A 69 2.93 -6.55 5.14
N GLY A 70 1.80 -7.07 5.65
CA GLY A 70 1.71 -7.82 6.90
C GLY A 70 2.72 -8.96 6.96
N GLY A 71 3.01 -9.58 5.82
CA GLY A 71 3.96 -10.69 5.69
C GLY A 71 3.45 -11.93 6.44
N ILE A 72 2.14 -12.18 6.39
CA ILE A 72 1.51 -13.37 6.97
C ILE A 72 1.32 -14.35 5.83
N GLU A 73 2.23 -15.31 5.74
CA GLU A 73 2.24 -16.33 4.70
C GLU A 73 2.44 -17.71 5.32
N HIS A 74 1.80 -18.70 4.74
CA HIS A 74 1.87 -20.09 5.17
C HIS A 74 2.01 -21.01 3.97
N ARG A 75 2.85 -22.04 4.09
CA ARG A 75 2.74 -23.22 3.25
C ARG A 75 1.62 -24.07 3.83
N VAL A 76 0.57 -24.28 3.05
CA VAL A 76 -0.68 -24.93 3.52
C VAL A 76 -0.86 -26.35 3.01
N SER A 77 -0.15 -26.70 1.91
CA SER A 77 -0.03 -28.06 1.40
C SER A 77 1.30 -28.24 0.65
N ASP A 78 1.48 -29.36 -0.05
CA ASP A 78 2.71 -29.62 -0.81
C ASP A 78 2.94 -28.57 -1.91
N ASP A 79 1.88 -28.13 -2.57
CA ASP A 79 1.94 -27.28 -3.74
C ASP A 79 1.30 -25.89 -3.53
N VAL A 80 0.79 -25.57 -2.32
CA VAL A 80 0.01 -24.35 -2.08
C VAL A 80 0.64 -23.46 -1.00
N MET A 81 0.83 -22.20 -1.33
CA MET A 81 1.18 -21.12 -0.42
C MET A 81 0.01 -20.17 -0.28
N ALA A 82 -0.31 -19.73 0.92
CA ALA A 82 -1.36 -18.77 1.22
C ALA A 82 -0.80 -17.50 1.87
N ALA A 83 -1.38 -16.36 1.55
CA ALA A 83 -1.08 -15.07 2.19
C ALA A 83 -2.35 -14.42 2.71
N LYS A 84 -2.29 -13.83 3.91
CA LYS A 84 -3.40 -13.05 4.47
C LYS A 84 -3.20 -11.57 4.19
N ARG A 85 -4.18 -10.97 3.53
CA ARG A 85 -4.30 -9.53 3.34
C ARG A 85 -5.23 -8.96 4.40
N ILE A 86 -4.74 -8.01 5.19
CA ILE A 86 -5.50 -7.40 6.29
C ILE A 86 -5.68 -5.92 6.01
N ILE A 87 -6.91 -5.44 6.03
CA ILE A 87 -7.29 -4.03 5.94
C ILE A 87 -8.20 -3.73 7.12
N THR A 88 -7.88 -2.68 7.88
CA THR A 88 -8.65 -2.27 9.05
C THR A 88 -9.24 -0.87 8.89
N ALA A 89 -10.37 -0.60 9.52
CA ALA A 89 -10.96 0.73 9.50
C ALA A 89 -10.04 1.79 10.14
N PRO A 90 -9.38 1.54 11.29
CA PRO A 90 -8.42 2.50 11.84
C PRO A 90 -7.25 2.80 10.90
N GLY A 91 -6.64 1.78 10.28
CA GLY A 91 -5.53 1.98 9.33
C GLY A 91 -5.96 2.77 8.11
N CYS A 92 -7.17 2.49 7.57
CA CYS A 92 -7.75 3.31 6.51
C CYS A 92 -7.93 4.76 6.98
N ASP A 93 -8.52 4.98 8.16
CA ASP A 93 -8.82 6.32 8.66
C ASP A 93 -7.56 7.17 8.85
N GLU A 94 -6.47 6.59 9.35
CA GLU A 94 -5.20 7.29 9.54
C GLU A 94 -4.65 7.82 8.21
N VAL A 95 -4.49 6.96 7.21
CA VAL A 95 -3.94 7.37 5.91
C VAL A 95 -4.87 8.29 5.14
N LEU A 96 -6.19 8.09 5.23
CA LEU A 96 -7.17 8.91 4.55
C LEU A 96 -7.26 10.31 5.15
N ARG A 97 -7.31 10.45 6.48
CA ARG A 97 -7.26 11.76 7.14
C ARG A 97 -5.97 12.50 6.83
N PHE A 98 -4.84 11.80 6.87
CA PHE A 98 -3.56 12.37 6.44
C PHE A 98 -3.64 12.91 5.00
N THR A 99 -4.25 12.16 4.09
CA THR A 99 -4.41 12.54 2.68
C THR A 99 -5.20 13.84 2.54
N PHE A 100 -6.38 13.91 3.15
CA PHE A 100 -7.23 15.10 3.08
C PHE A 100 -6.62 16.32 3.78
N GLU A 101 -6.02 16.14 4.94
CA GLU A 101 -5.31 17.23 5.64
C GLU A 101 -4.11 17.73 4.84
N THR A 102 -3.40 16.84 4.15
CA THR A 102 -2.30 17.22 3.28
C THR A 102 -2.80 17.95 2.04
N ALA A 103 -3.85 17.45 1.39
CA ALA A 103 -4.48 18.12 0.26
C ALA A 103 -4.94 19.54 0.61
N LYS A 104 -5.63 19.71 1.74
CA LYS A 104 -6.09 21.01 2.25
C LYS A 104 -4.92 21.99 2.45
N ARG A 105 -3.82 21.55 3.08
CA ARG A 105 -2.64 22.39 3.30
C ARG A 105 -1.92 22.77 2.03
N MET A 106 -1.88 21.86 1.06
CA MET A 106 -1.25 22.09 -0.24
C MET A 106 -2.15 22.85 -1.21
N GLY A 107 -3.40 23.16 -0.86
CA GLY A 107 -4.36 23.77 -1.77
C GLY A 107 -4.76 22.86 -2.93
N ILE A 108 -4.67 21.54 -2.73
CA ILE A 108 -5.13 20.53 -3.69
C ILE A 108 -6.62 20.35 -3.51
N ASP A 109 -7.36 20.58 -4.57
CA ASP A 109 -8.82 20.57 -4.60
C ASP A 109 -9.43 19.27 -5.11
N LEU A 110 -8.60 18.28 -5.50
CA LEU A 110 -9.05 17.00 -6.06
C LEU A 110 -8.22 15.84 -5.50
N VAL A 111 -8.90 14.90 -4.82
CA VAL A 111 -8.35 13.67 -4.28
C VAL A 111 -9.05 12.46 -4.87
N HIS A 112 -8.29 11.52 -5.42
CA HIS A 112 -8.80 10.23 -5.89
C HIS A 112 -8.44 9.10 -4.92
N CYS A 113 -9.39 8.18 -4.72
CA CYS A 113 -9.15 6.87 -4.10
C CYS A 113 -8.97 5.82 -5.19
N SER A 114 -7.87 5.08 -5.17
CA SER A 114 -7.74 3.93 -6.06
C SER A 114 -7.87 2.62 -5.31
N HIS A 115 -8.53 1.65 -5.94
CA HIS A 115 -8.92 0.39 -5.31
C HIS A 115 -9.22 -0.70 -6.35
N LYS A 116 -9.41 -1.94 -5.89
CA LYS A 116 -9.93 -3.07 -6.68
C LYS A 116 -11.22 -3.65 -6.06
N ALA A 117 -12.10 -2.80 -5.56
CA ALA A 117 -13.32 -3.19 -4.83
C ALA A 117 -14.34 -4.00 -5.66
N ASN A 118 -14.22 -3.98 -7.00
CA ASN A 118 -15.02 -4.86 -7.86
C ASN A 118 -14.61 -6.34 -7.72
N ILE A 119 -13.39 -6.64 -7.29
CA ILE A 119 -12.86 -7.99 -7.03
C ILE A 119 -12.74 -8.22 -5.52
N MET A 120 -12.01 -7.38 -4.81
CA MET A 120 -11.80 -7.45 -3.35
C MET A 120 -12.88 -6.65 -2.62
N LYS A 121 -14.10 -7.20 -2.65
CA LYS A 121 -15.32 -6.49 -2.23
C LYS A 121 -15.31 -6.09 -0.76
N MET A 122 -14.64 -6.84 0.10
CA MET A 122 -14.59 -6.55 1.53
C MET A 122 -13.38 -5.69 1.89
N THR A 123 -12.18 -6.07 1.50
CA THR A 123 -10.96 -5.35 1.87
C THR A 123 -10.86 -4.00 1.17
N ASP A 124 -10.87 -3.97 -0.16
CA ASP A 124 -10.86 -2.70 -0.90
C ASP A 124 -12.21 -1.97 -0.81
N GLY A 125 -13.30 -2.73 -0.61
CA GLY A 125 -14.61 -2.15 -0.31
C GLY A 125 -14.61 -1.34 0.98
N LEU A 126 -13.99 -1.84 2.04
CA LEU A 126 -13.80 -1.10 3.30
C LEU A 126 -12.97 0.18 3.07
N PHE A 127 -11.85 0.09 2.34
CA PHE A 127 -11.01 1.25 2.05
C PHE A 127 -11.81 2.34 1.30
N LEU A 128 -12.58 1.95 0.29
CA LEU A 128 -13.44 2.87 -0.48
C LEU A 128 -14.59 3.47 0.38
N GLU A 129 -15.22 2.65 1.23
CA GLU A 129 -16.26 3.10 2.15
C GLU A 129 -15.71 4.15 3.13
N ARG A 130 -14.56 3.87 3.75
CA ARG A 130 -13.91 4.81 4.67
C ARG A 130 -13.49 6.09 3.95
N PHE A 131 -12.99 5.98 2.71
CA PHE A 131 -12.68 7.16 1.89
C PHE A 131 -13.91 8.06 1.71
N LYS A 132 -15.04 7.50 1.30
CA LYS A 132 -16.29 8.27 1.10
C LYS A 132 -16.80 8.89 2.41
N SER A 133 -16.70 8.16 3.51
CA SER A 133 -17.09 8.65 4.83
C SER A 133 -16.23 9.84 5.28
N ILE A 134 -14.91 9.74 5.16
CA ILE A 134 -13.99 10.82 5.58
C ILE A 134 -14.06 12.00 4.60
N ALA A 135 -14.21 11.76 3.30
CA ALA A 135 -14.38 12.82 2.31
C ALA A 135 -15.51 13.78 2.65
N ALA A 136 -16.59 13.29 3.24
CA ALA A 136 -17.73 14.13 3.67
C ALA A 136 -17.35 15.17 4.74
N GLU A 137 -16.25 14.97 5.45
CA GLU A 137 -15.72 15.93 6.44
C GLU A 137 -14.92 17.08 5.77
N TYR A 138 -14.63 16.97 4.46
CA TYR A 138 -13.81 17.93 3.69
C TYR A 138 -14.56 18.47 2.45
N PRO A 139 -15.67 19.18 2.62
CA PRO A 139 -16.56 19.58 1.51
C PRO A 139 -15.91 20.51 0.48
N GLY A 140 -14.75 21.10 0.80
CA GLY A 140 -13.97 21.95 -0.13
C GLY A 140 -13.04 21.16 -1.06
N ILE A 141 -12.96 19.82 -0.95
CA ILE A 141 -12.12 18.98 -1.77
C ILE A 141 -13.00 18.07 -2.61
N GLN A 142 -12.85 18.14 -3.93
CA GLN A 142 -13.51 17.22 -4.86
C GLN A 142 -12.92 15.83 -4.71
N THR A 143 -13.74 14.81 -4.88
CA THR A 143 -13.31 13.43 -4.76
C THR A 143 -13.73 12.58 -5.94
N GLY A 144 -12.88 11.62 -6.30
CA GLY A 144 -13.18 10.58 -7.28
C GLY A 144 -12.69 9.23 -6.80
N ASP A 145 -13.22 8.16 -7.36
CA ASP A 145 -12.67 6.84 -7.19
C ASP A 145 -12.34 6.20 -8.55
N VAL A 146 -11.32 5.37 -8.57
CA VAL A 146 -10.84 4.73 -9.79
C VAL A 146 -10.32 3.33 -9.50
N ILE A 147 -10.71 2.37 -10.35
CA ILE A 147 -10.17 1.01 -10.28
C ILE A 147 -8.69 1.04 -10.67
N ILE A 148 -7.85 0.30 -9.95
CA ILE A 148 -6.38 0.36 -10.03
C ILE A 148 -5.82 0.15 -11.44
N ASP A 149 -6.36 -0.78 -12.22
CA ASP A 149 -5.94 -1.02 -13.61
C ASP A 149 -6.29 0.18 -14.52
N ALA A 150 -7.46 0.80 -14.32
CA ALA A 150 -7.83 2.03 -15.01
C ALA A 150 -6.94 3.21 -14.58
N LEU A 151 -6.54 3.29 -13.30
CA LEU A 151 -5.59 4.29 -12.84
C LEU A 151 -4.24 4.14 -13.56
N CYS A 152 -3.69 2.93 -13.63
CA CYS A 152 -2.42 2.67 -14.32
C CYS A 152 -2.47 3.10 -15.79
N MET A 153 -3.53 2.73 -16.51
CA MET A 153 -3.75 3.16 -17.88
C MET A 153 -3.85 4.70 -18.00
N ASN A 154 -4.66 5.31 -17.14
CA ASN A 154 -4.90 6.75 -17.17
C ASN A 154 -3.67 7.58 -16.79
N LEU A 155 -2.81 7.10 -15.90
CA LEU A 155 -1.54 7.75 -15.59
C LEU A 155 -0.62 7.84 -16.81
N VAL A 156 -0.68 6.87 -17.73
CA VAL A 156 0.05 6.92 -19.00
C VAL A 156 -0.67 7.81 -20.03
N MET A 157 -2.00 7.71 -20.11
CA MET A 157 -2.77 8.36 -21.17
C MET A 157 -3.14 9.82 -20.86
N LYS A 158 -3.47 10.12 -19.60
CA LYS A 158 -4.02 11.41 -19.14
C LYS A 158 -3.58 11.71 -17.69
N PRO A 159 -2.29 11.76 -17.38
CA PRO A 159 -1.80 11.94 -16.01
C PRO A 159 -2.25 13.25 -15.36
N GLN A 160 -2.50 14.29 -16.16
CA GLN A 160 -2.85 15.63 -15.67
C GLN A 160 -4.21 15.69 -14.93
N GLN A 161 -5.06 14.67 -15.09
CA GLN A 161 -6.35 14.61 -14.37
C GLN A 161 -6.19 14.28 -12.88
N TYR A 162 -5.01 13.84 -12.45
CA TYR A 162 -4.75 13.49 -11.06
C TYR A 162 -3.94 14.57 -10.35
N ARG A 163 -4.37 14.95 -9.15
CA ARG A 163 -3.65 15.88 -8.26
C ARG A 163 -3.11 15.15 -7.04
N MET A 164 -3.94 14.36 -6.40
CA MET A 164 -3.54 13.48 -5.31
C MET A 164 -4.31 12.17 -5.40
N VAL A 165 -3.61 11.05 -5.24
CA VAL A 165 -4.22 9.70 -5.27
C VAL A 165 -3.82 8.96 -4.00
N VAL A 166 -4.81 8.41 -3.28
CA VAL A 166 -4.56 7.56 -2.12
C VAL A 166 -4.86 6.10 -2.47
N LEU A 167 -3.99 5.20 -2.01
CA LEU A 167 -4.04 3.77 -2.31
C LEU A 167 -3.69 2.92 -1.08
N THR A 168 -4.14 1.66 -1.11
CA THR A 168 -3.66 0.63 -0.19
C THR A 168 -2.17 0.35 -0.41
N ASN A 169 -1.53 -0.37 0.50
CA ASN A 169 -0.07 -0.49 0.58
C ASN A 169 0.57 -1.07 -0.69
N LEU A 170 0.18 -2.27 -1.11
CA LEU A 170 0.77 -2.92 -2.29
C LEU A 170 0.46 -2.14 -3.58
N GLN A 171 -0.79 -1.69 -3.75
CA GLN A 171 -1.17 -0.93 -4.94
C GLN A 171 -0.41 0.40 -5.01
N GLY A 172 -0.25 1.08 -3.87
CA GLY A 172 0.50 2.34 -3.77
C GLY A 172 1.98 2.16 -4.09
N ASP A 173 2.58 1.03 -3.73
CA ASP A 173 3.96 0.71 -4.08
C ASP A 173 4.14 0.59 -5.60
N ILE A 174 3.33 -0.24 -6.22
CA ILE A 174 3.40 -0.51 -7.66
C ILE A 174 3.14 0.76 -8.48
N VAL A 175 2.08 1.51 -8.14
CA VAL A 175 1.70 2.70 -8.90
C VAL A 175 2.70 3.84 -8.74
N SER A 176 3.36 3.95 -7.60
CA SER A 176 4.36 4.99 -7.42
C SER A 176 5.64 4.75 -8.23
N ASP A 177 6.00 3.50 -8.52
CA ASP A 177 7.10 3.19 -9.42
C ASP A 177 6.73 3.52 -10.88
N LEU A 178 5.49 3.25 -11.28
CA LEU A 178 4.96 3.74 -12.56
C LEU A 178 5.02 5.28 -12.63
N ALA A 179 4.56 5.98 -11.59
CA ALA A 179 4.58 7.43 -11.51
C ALA A 179 6.00 8.00 -11.58
N ALA A 180 6.97 7.34 -10.93
CA ALA A 180 8.39 7.71 -11.05
C ALA A 180 8.87 7.64 -12.51
N GLY A 181 8.47 6.60 -13.25
CA GLY A 181 8.79 6.45 -14.66
C GLY A 181 8.29 7.62 -15.52
N LEU A 182 7.14 8.20 -15.20
CA LEU A 182 6.58 9.35 -15.94
C LEU A 182 7.45 10.62 -15.80
N VAL A 183 8.12 10.80 -14.67
CA VAL A 183 8.87 12.00 -14.33
C VAL A 183 10.40 11.84 -14.43
N GLY A 184 10.90 10.73 -14.95
CA GLY A 184 12.33 10.53 -15.20
C GLY A 184 12.97 9.36 -14.45
N GLY A 185 12.20 8.60 -13.71
CA GLY A 185 12.64 7.41 -13.00
C GLY A 185 12.78 7.60 -11.48
N LEU A 186 13.13 6.52 -10.81
CA LEU A 186 13.25 6.48 -9.35
C LEU A 186 14.29 7.46 -8.79
N GLY A 187 15.29 7.86 -9.59
CA GLY A 187 16.27 8.88 -9.21
C GLY A 187 15.68 10.28 -8.94
N PHE A 188 14.41 10.50 -9.28
CA PHE A 188 13.66 11.73 -9.07
C PHE A 188 12.46 11.56 -8.13
N ALA A 189 12.28 10.40 -7.54
CA ALA A 189 11.13 10.08 -6.69
C ALA A 189 11.46 10.20 -5.20
N PRO A 190 11.10 11.32 -4.55
CA PRO A 190 11.24 11.48 -3.11
C PRO A 190 10.15 10.74 -2.34
N SER A 191 10.40 10.47 -1.08
CA SER A 191 9.46 9.82 -0.18
C SER A 191 9.56 10.34 1.25
N ALA A 192 8.41 10.45 1.89
CA ALA A 192 8.28 10.69 3.33
C ALA A 192 7.32 9.64 3.91
N ASN A 193 7.80 8.84 4.85
CA ASN A 193 6.95 7.95 5.64
C ASN A 193 6.55 8.68 6.91
N ILE A 194 5.29 8.99 7.05
CA ILE A 194 4.77 9.85 8.10
C ILE A 194 4.06 9.00 9.16
N GLY A 195 4.48 9.18 10.38
CA GLY A 195 3.84 8.64 11.56
C GLY A 195 3.50 9.74 12.57
N THR A 196 2.71 9.41 13.56
CA THR A 196 2.32 10.36 14.61
C THR A 196 3.52 10.88 15.39
N ASN A 197 4.49 10.01 15.70
CA ASN A 197 5.64 10.37 16.54
C ASN A 197 6.96 10.42 15.79
N ILE A 198 7.12 9.59 14.77
CA ILE A 198 8.37 9.45 14.02
C ILE A 198 8.05 9.49 12.54
N SER A 199 8.81 10.28 11.80
CA SER A 199 8.75 10.35 10.34
C SER A 199 10.10 9.95 9.73
N ILE A 200 10.06 9.20 8.62
CA ILE A 200 11.23 8.70 7.92
C ILE A 200 11.28 9.32 6.53
N PHE A 201 12.38 9.96 6.19
CA PHE A 201 12.61 10.57 4.88
C PHE A 201 13.68 9.77 4.15
N GLU A 202 13.33 9.27 2.98
CA GLU A 202 14.19 8.41 2.15
C GLU A 202 13.77 8.53 0.69
N ALA A 203 14.68 8.20 -0.24
CA ALA A 203 14.30 8.06 -1.64
C ALA A 203 13.48 6.77 -1.86
N VAL A 204 12.67 6.75 -2.92
CA VAL A 204 11.87 5.57 -3.29
C VAL A 204 12.75 4.43 -3.79
N HIS A 205 13.85 4.76 -4.51
CA HIS A 205 14.75 3.77 -5.10
C HIS A 205 15.44 2.84 -4.07
N GLY A 206 15.80 1.64 -4.53
CA GLY A 206 16.62 0.69 -3.78
C GLY A 206 18.12 1.03 -3.78
N THR A 207 18.93 0.05 -3.41
CA THR A 207 20.38 0.18 -3.19
C THR A 207 21.22 0.24 -4.47
N ALA A 208 20.68 -0.16 -5.63
CA ALA A 208 21.35 -0.19 -6.92
C ALA A 208 22.76 -0.83 -6.84
N PRO A 209 22.88 -2.12 -6.46
CA PRO A 209 24.14 -2.78 -6.18
C PRO A 209 25.10 -2.74 -7.36
N ASP A 210 24.60 -2.71 -8.59
CA ASP A 210 25.39 -2.68 -9.82
C ASP A 210 26.27 -1.42 -9.95
N ILE A 211 25.88 -0.32 -9.32
CA ILE A 211 26.60 0.97 -9.36
C ILE A 211 27.17 1.37 -7.99
N ALA A 212 27.02 0.53 -6.98
CA ALA A 212 27.53 0.81 -5.64
C ALA A 212 29.06 1.03 -5.67
N GLY A 213 29.51 2.09 -4.98
CA GLY A 213 30.93 2.46 -4.92
C GLY A 213 31.50 3.14 -6.18
N LYS A 214 30.75 3.22 -7.29
CA LYS A 214 31.25 3.83 -8.53
C LYS A 214 31.09 5.37 -8.58
N GLY A 215 30.41 5.97 -7.62
CA GLY A 215 30.22 7.41 -7.53
C GLY A 215 29.41 8.03 -8.68
N ILE A 216 28.55 7.26 -9.34
CA ILE A 216 27.77 7.69 -10.52
C ILE A 216 26.27 7.80 -10.27
N ALA A 217 25.79 7.48 -9.07
CA ALA A 217 24.39 7.52 -8.73
C ALA A 217 23.84 8.95 -8.73
N ASN A 218 22.62 9.12 -9.23
CA ASN A 218 21.86 10.36 -9.17
C ASN A 218 21.33 10.58 -7.74
N PRO A 219 21.73 11.64 -7.01
CA PRO A 219 21.28 11.87 -5.65
C PRO A 219 19.99 12.69 -5.55
N THR A 220 19.36 13.05 -6.67
CA THR A 220 18.24 14.02 -6.70
C THR A 220 17.05 13.56 -5.84
N ALA A 221 16.66 12.28 -5.92
CA ALA A 221 15.55 11.76 -5.10
C ALA A 221 15.83 11.90 -3.60
N LEU A 222 17.07 11.63 -3.16
CA LEU A 222 17.46 11.78 -1.76
C LEU A 222 17.52 13.26 -1.34
N VAL A 223 18.03 14.15 -2.21
CA VAL A 223 17.99 15.59 -1.98
C VAL A 223 16.56 16.07 -1.82
N LEU A 224 15.64 15.70 -2.72
CA LEU A 224 14.22 16.05 -2.63
C LEU A 224 13.57 15.51 -1.35
N SER A 225 13.90 14.28 -0.92
CA SER A 225 13.45 13.74 0.36
C SER A 225 13.99 14.54 1.55
N GLY A 226 15.24 15.02 1.47
CA GLY A 226 15.81 15.94 2.46
C GLY A 226 15.07 17.28 2.50
N LEU A 227 14.61 17.80 1.36
CA LEU A 227 13.77 19.00 1.31
C LEU A 227 12.41 18.78 1.98
N MET A 228 11.81 17.60 1.79
CA MET A 228 10.60 17.23 2.53
C MET A 228 10.84 17.23 4.04
N MET A 229 11.98 16.67 4.49
CA MET A 229 12.36 16.66 5.89
C MET A 229 12.53 18.08 6.43
N LEU A 230 13.27 18.94 5.74
CA LEU A 230 13.48 20.32 6.15
C LEU A 230 12.15 21.08 6.31
N ARG A 231 11.22 20.90 5.36
CA ARG A 231 9.88 21.48 5.47
C ARG A 231 9.09 20.92 6.64
N HIS A 232 9.21 19.62 6.88
CA HIS A 232 8.54 18.95 7.99
C HIS A 232 8.96 19.52 9.37
N ILE A 233 10.21 19.88 9.51
CA ILE A 233 10.73 20.49 10.75
C ILE A 233 10.67 22.02 10.77
N GLY A 234 10.00 22.63 9.79
CA GLY A 234 9.79 24.08 9.75
C GLY A 234 10.94 24.90 9.11
N LEU A 235 12.00 24.26 8.61
CA LEU A 235 13.11 24.93 7.92
C LEU A 235 12.77 25.20 6.45
N THR A 236 11.62 25.86 6.23
CA THR A 236 11.03 26.06 4.90
C THR A 236 11.86 26.97 4.00
N GLN A 237 12.53 28.00 4.58
CA GLN A 237 13.41 28.89 3.84
C GLN A 237 14.65 28.16 3.31
N GLN A 238 15.27 27.34 4.17
CA GLN A 238 16.44 26.54 3.79
C GLN A 238 16.05 25.51 2.71
N ALA A 239 14.91 24.89 2.84
CA ALA A 239 14.38 23.99 1.82
C ALA A 239 14.19 24.70 0.47
N ALA A 240 13.57 25.88 0.45
CA ALA A 240 13.38 26.66 -0.76
C ALA A 240 14.72 27.07 -1.41
N THR A 241 15.69 27.49 -0.61
CA THR A 241 17.03 27.87 -1.09
C THR A 241 17.74 26.70 -1.78
N ILE A 242 17.69 25.50 -1.18
CA ILE A 242 18.32 24.30 -1.76
C ILE A 242 17.55 23.83 -3.00
N GLU A 243 16.22 23.89 -2.97
CA GLU A 243 15.40 23.50 -4.12
C GLU A 243 15.66 24.42 -5.32
N ASN A 244 15.73 25.73 -5.13
CA ASN A 244 16.06 26.67 -6.18
C ASN A 244 17.46 26.43 -6.76
N ALA A 245 18.43 26.08 -5.92
CA ALA A 245 19.77 25.71 -6.36
C ALA A 245 19.75 24.43 -7.23
N LEU A 246 18.97 23.41 -6.83
CA LEU A 246 18.77 22.19 -7.62
C LEU A 246 18.13 22.51 -8.97
N LEU A 247 17.01 23.26 -8.97
CA LEU A 247 16.32 23.65 -10.21
C LEU A 247 17.23 24.44 -11.15
N SER A 248 18.02 25.41 -10.64
CA SER A 248 18.98 26.15 -11.41
C SER A 248 20.11 25.27 -11.97
N ALA A 249 20.54 24.24 -11.22
CA ALA A 249 21.54 23.29 -11.71
C ALA A 249 21.02 22.47 -12.89
N LEU A 250 19.76 21.99 -12.76
CA LEU A 250 19.08 21.22 -13.81
C LEU A 250 18.84 22.06 -15.06
N GLU A 251 18.42 23.33 -14.94
CA GLU A 251 18.23 24.24 -16.06
C GLU A 251 19.54 24.51 -16.81
N ASP A 252 20.64 24.66 -16.09
CA ASP A 252 21.98 24.87 -16.69
C ASP A 252 22.53 23.57 -17.32
N GLY A 253 21.78 22.44 -17.23
CA GLY A 253 22.11 21.18 -17.85
C GLY A 253 23.05 20.29 -17.03
N ALA A 254 23.20 20.53 -15.74
CA ALA A 254 23.93 19.61 -14.86
C ALA A 254 23.15 18.28 -14.75
N HIS A 255 23.82 17.15 -15.05
CA HIS A 255 23.18 15.83 -15.03
C HIS A 255 24.17 14.71 -14.76
N THR A 256 23.67 13.61 -14.20
CA THR A 256 24.37 12.32 -14.08
C THR A 256 24.09 11.44 -15.31
N GLY A 257 24.69 10.25 -15.39
CA GLY A 257 24.62 9.41 -16.58
C GLY A 257 23.25 8.78 -16.88
N ASP A 258 22.31 8.86 -15.95
CA ASP A 258 20.96 8.26 -16.06
C ASP A 258 19.92 9.17 -16.72
N PHE A 259 20.18 10.48 -16.80
CA PHE A 259 19.26 11.45 -17.39
C PHE A 259 20.02 12.60 -18.11
N GLY A 260 19.28 13.54 -18.69
CA GLY A 260 19.83 14.75 -19.31
C GLY A 260 20.26 14.59 -20.75
N ASP A 261 20.93 15.62 -21.27
CA ASP A 261 21.38 15.69 -22.66
C ASP A 261 22.68 14.87 -22.83
N ARG A 262 22.57 13.71 -23.45
CA ARG A 262 23.70 12.79 -23.68
C ARG A 262 24.80 13.35 -24.60
N SER A 263 24.60 14.48 -25.24
CA SER A 263 25.63 15.17 -26.00
C SER A 263 26.59 15.98 -25.10
N LYS A 264 26.21 16.19 -23.84
CA LYS A 264 26.99 16.92 -22.84
C LYS A 264 27.69 15.93 -21.89
N PRO A 265 28.84 16.35 -21.29
CA PRO A 265 29.55 15.55 -20.31
C PRO A 265 28.68 15.26 -19.08
N THR A 266 28.60 14.00 -18.67
CA THR A 266 27.93 13.60 -17.44
C THR A 266 28.79 13.92 -16.22
N LEU A 267 28.15 14.22 -15.10
CA LEU A 267 28.80 14.44 -13.81
C LEU A 267 28.75 13.17 -12.97
N ASP A 268 29.79 12.93 -12.19
CA ASP A 268 29.71 11.99 -11.07
C ASP A 268 28.85 12.55 -9.93
N THR A 269 28.45 11.72 -8.99
CA THR A 269 27.59 12.10 -7.86
C THR A 269 28.15 13.31 -7.10
N ALA A 270 29.45 13.32 -6.81
CA ALA A 270 30.08 14.40 -6.04
C ALA A 270 30.11 15.73 -6.82
N SER A 271 30.45 15.68 -8.10
CA SER A 271 30.46 16.86 -8.98
C SER A 271 29.06 17.42 -9.21
N TYR A 272 28.04 16.53 -9.32
CA TYR A 272 26.65 16.94 -9.42
C TYR A 272 26.17 17.68 -8.15
N VAL A 273 26.49 17.15 -6.97
CA VAL A 273 26.19 17.82 -5.68
C VAL A 273 26.92 19.16 -5.58
N LYS A 274 28.20 19.25 -6.02
CA LYS A 274 28.93 20.52 -6.07
C LYS A 274 28.30 21.54 -7.02
N ALA A 275 27.76 21.06 -8.16
CA ALA A 275 27.03 21.91 -9.10
C ALA A 275 25.78 22.53 -8.48
N ILE A 276 25.04 21.77 -7.68
CA ILE A 276 23.88 22.25 -6.89
C ILE A 276 24.38 23.27 -5.83
N ALA A 277 25.35 22.89 -5.03
CA ALA A 277 25.84 23.70 -3.92
C ALA A 277 26.39 25.07 -4.38
N SER A 278 27.04 25.13 -5.55
CA SER A 278 27.54 26.38 -6.14
C SER A 278 26.44 27.36 -6.60
N ARG A 279 25.19 26.91 -6.59
CA ARG A 279 24.01 27.70 -6.97
C ARG A 279 23.14 28.10 -5.78
N LEU A 280 23.57 27.81 -4.55
CA LEU A 280 22.84 28.25 -3.35
C LEU A 280 22.67 29.79 -3.40
N GLY A 281 21.44 30.23 -3.17
CA GLY A 281 21.02 31.63 -3.27
C GLY A 281 20.66 32.09 -4.70
N LYS A 282 20.77 31.23 -5.72
CA LYS A 282 20.26 31.50 -7.08
C LYS A 282 18.85 30.96 -7.23
N GLU A 283 18.07 31.64 -8.08
CA GLU A 283 16.73 31.16 -8.47
C GLU A 283 16.75 30.61 -9.90
N PRO A 284 15.88 29.61 -10.19
CA PRO A 284 15.68 29.13 -11.55
C PRO A 284 15.09 30.24 -12.44
N LYS A 285 15.33 30.16 -13.76
CA LYS A 285 14.89 31.16 -14.74
C LYS A 285 13.69 30.69 -15.56
N THR A 286 13.59 29.40 -15.81
CA THR A 286 12.59 28.82 -16.74
C THR A 286 11.41 28.20 -16.01
N VAL A 287 11.57 27.84 -14.74
CA VAL A 287 10.51 27.30 -13.88
C VAL A 287 10.26 28.22 -12.69
N LYS A 288 9.08 28.12 -12.09
CA LYS A 288 8.70 28.92 -10.93
C LYS A 288 9.62 28.64 -9.74
N PRO A 289 10.25 29.65 -9.14
CA PRO A 289 11.05 29.47 -7.94
C PRO A 289 10.24 28.91 -6.76
N ALA A 290 10.89 28.10 -5.94
CA ALA A 290 10.33 27.66 -4.67
C ALA A 290 10.42 28.79 -3.61
N HIS A 291 9.38 28.94 -2.81
CA HIS A 291 9.32 29.94 -1.74
C HIS A 291 9.05 29.26 -0.38
N ALA A 292 9.43 29.92 0.71
CA ALA A 292 9.21 29.41 2.06
C ALA A 292 7.73 29.10 2.39
N GLY A 293 6.82 29.87 1.77
CA GLY A 293 5.37 29.68 1.89
C GLY A 293 4.74 28.76 0.84
N SER A 294 5.56 28.11 -0.03
CA SER A 294 5.00 27.20 -1.03
C SER A 294 4.35 26.00 -0.36
N SER A 295 3.19 25.62 -0.89
CA SER A 295 2.26 24.61 -0.33
C SER A 295 2.81 23.18 -0.21
N SER A 296 4.02 22.92 -0.71
CA SER A 296 4.72 21.62 -0.54
C SER A 296 5.26 21.38 0.88
N ALA A 297 5.00 22.25 1.84
CA ALA A 297 5.41 22.08 3.23
C ALA A 297 4.43 21.16 3.97
N VAL A 298 4.74 19.87 4.01
CA VAL A 298 4.02 18.91 4.84
C VAL A 298 4.55 19.05 6.28
N THR A 299 4.03 20.04 7.02
CA THR A 299 4.35 20.20 8.44
C THR A 299 3.26 19.52 9.26
N PHE A 300 3.65 18.55 10.09
CA PHE A 300 2.76 17.93 11.07
C PHE A 300 3.14 18.38 12.45
N ALA A 301 2.15 18.84 13.23
CA ALA A 301 2.36 19.05 14.67
C ALA A 301 2.65 17.69 15.29
N ARG A 302 3.81 17.55 15.93
CA ARG A 302 4.18 16.34 16.63
C ARG A 302 3.37 16.28 17.93
N PRO A 303 2.48 15.28 18.13
CA PRO A 303 1.83 15.09 19.41
C PRO A 303 2.85 14.66 20.48
N PRO A 304 2.53 14.79 21.75
CA PRO A 304 3.38 14.28 22.83
C PRO A 304 3.56 12.76 22.67
N ARG A 305 4.76 12.28 23.01
CA ARG A 305 5.08 10.85 22.95
C ARG A 305 4.06 10.05 23.78
N PRO A 306 3.49 8.94 23.24
CA PRO A 306 2.58 8.11 24.00
C PRO A 306 3.26 7.60 25.28
N THR A 307 2.58 7.74 26.40
CA THR A 307 3.05 7.22 27.69
C THR A 307 2.69 5.74 27.88
N ALA A 308 1.71 5.26 27.12
CA ALA A 308 1.29 3.86 27.10
C ALA A 308 1.87 3.15 25.86
N PRO A 309 2.43 1.93 26.02
CA PRO A 309 3.09 1.21 24.94
C PRO A 309 2.12 0.61 23.89
N ILE A 310 0.85 0.43 24.25
CA ILE A 310 -0.16 -0.18 23.37
C ILE A 310 -1.46 0.60 23.50
N THR A 311 -2.00 1.03 22.36
CA THR A 311 -3.31 1.70 22.28
C THR A 311 -4.33 0.74 21.68
N MET A 312 -5.47 0.60 22.35
CA MET A 312 -6.61 -0.16 21.83
C MET A 312 -7.60 0.77 21.13
N HIS A 313 -8.05 0.36 19.95
CA HIS A 313 -9.12 1.06 19.25
C HIS A 313 -10.46 0.88 19.96
N THR A 314 -11.33 1.91 19.90
CA THR A 314 -12.68 1.81 20.44
C THR A 314 -13.55 1.01 19.46
N PHE A 315 -14.10 -0.10 19.92
CA PHE A 315 -14.91 -0.99 19.09
C PHE A 315 -16.39 -0.58 19.07
N THR A 316 -17.05 -0.76 17.94
CA THR A 316 -18.48 -0.46 17.78
C THR A 316 -19.41 -1.48 18.41
N GLY A 317 -18.91 -2.65 18.80
CA GLY A 317 -19.69 -3.66 19.52
C GLY A 317 -20.75 -4.38 18.68
N LEU A 318 -20.49 -4.61 17.39
CA LEU A 318 -21.43 -5.31 16.49
C LEU A 318 -21.82 -6.69 17.05
N ARG A 319 -23.10 -7.05 16.96
CA ARG A 319 -23.61 -8.39 17.29
C ARG A 319 -23.07 -9.38 16.26
N LYS A 320 -22.39 -10.43 16.77
CA LYS A 320 -21.76 -11.46 15.93
C LYS A 320 -22.46 -12.79 16.15
N GLU A 321 -22.96 -13.40 15.06
CA GLU A 321 -23.62 -14.70 15.11
C GLU A 321 -22.90 -15.67 14.17
N VAL A 322 -22.78 -16.93 14.59
CA VAL A 322 -22.18 -17.99 13.78
C VAL A 322 -23.16 -18.39 12.69
N ALA A 323 -22.69 -18.38 11.44
CA ALA A 323 -23.46 -18.79 10.26
C ALA A 323 -22.86 -20.06 9.60
N GLY A 324 -21.64 -20.43 9.96
CA GLY A 324 -20.95 -21.58 9.40
C GLY A 324 -19.44 -21.52 9.62
N LEU A 325 -18.72 -22.32 8.85
CA LEU A 325 -17.26 -22.29 8.79
C LEU A 325 -16.77 -22.71 7.41
N ASP A 326 -15.68 -22.11 6.96
CA ASP A 326 -14.83 -22.63 5.89
C ASP A 326 -13.70 -23.45 6.54
N VAL A 327 -13.49 -24.68 6.07
CA VAL A 327 -12.39 -25.56 6.49
C VAL A 327 -11.55 -25.89 5.28
N TYR A 328 -10.25 -25.78 5.41
CA TYR A 328 -9.32 -26.09 4.35
C TYR A 328 -8.62 -27.41 4.65
N VAL A 329 -8.81 -28.37 3.75
CA VAL A 329 -8.33 -29.75 3.91
C VAL A 329 -7.38 -30.13 2.79
N ASP A 330 -6.36 -30.91 3.16
CA ASP A 330 -5.41 -31.53 2.23
C ASP A 330 -5.98 -32.90 1.83
N ARG A 331 -6.44 -33.02 0.59
CA ARG A 331 -6.98 -34.25 0.02
C ARG A 331 -6.63 -34.38 -1.45
N ARG A 332 -6.48 -35.64 -1.91
CA ARG A 332 -6.09 -35.94 -3.30
C ARG A 332 -7.18 -36.65 -4.10
N GLU A 333 -8.34 -36.88 -3.51
CA GLU A 333 -9.49 -37.49 -4.16
C GLU A 333 -10.24 -36.49 -5.01
N SER A 334 -11.16 -36.98 -5.83
CA SER A 334 -12.01 -36.14 -6.67
C SER A 334 -12.94 -35.23 -5.85
N ALA A 335 -13.45 -34.16 -6.47
CA ALA A 335 -14.42 -33.26 -5.85
C ALA A 335 -15.66 -33.96 -5.32
N THR A 336 -16.16 -34.99 -6.03
CA THR A 336 -17.33 -35.75 -5.65
C THR A 336 -17.05 -36.64 -4.45
N GLU A 337 -15.92 -37.33 -4.42
CA GLU A 337 -15.50 -38.17 -3.31
C GLU A 337 -15.20 -37.34 -2.04
N THR A 338 -14.51 -36.22 -2.21
CA THR A 338 -14.26 -35.28 -1.13
C THR A 338 -15.57 -34.72 -0.55
N ALA A 339 -16.52 -34.32 -1.42
CA ALA A 339 -17.82 -33.85 -0.99
C ALA A 339 -18.65 -34.94 -0.22
N ALA A 340 -18.65 -36.16 -0.74
CA ALA A 340 -19.34 -37.25 -0.11
C ALA A 340 -18.75 -37.56 1.28
N HIS A 341 -17.44 -37.58 1.41
CA HIS A 341 -16.73 -37.76 2.66
C HIS A 341 -17.06 -36.66 3.68
N LEU A 342 -16.81 -35.40 3.34
CA LEU A 342 -17.02 -34.24 4.22
C LEU A 342 -18.53 -34.06 4.55
N GLY A 343 -19.41 -34.40 3.61
CA GLY A 343 -20.85 -34.39 3.83
C GLY A 343 -21.30 -35.33 4.93
N LYS A 344 -20.69 -36.54 5.01
CA LYS A 344 -20.94 -37.49 6.10
C LYS A 344 -20.46 -36.97 7.45
N LEU A 345 -19.32 -36.28 7.48
CA LEU A 345 -18.75 -35.74 8.73
C LEU A 345 -19.64 -34.64 9.34
N CYS A 346 -20.47 -33.96 8.57
CA CYS A 346 -21.40 -32.96 9.10
C CYS A 346 -22.80 -33.51 9.42
N GLU A 347 -23.07 -34.80 9.24
CA GLU A 347 -24.34 -35.43 9.66
C GLU A 347 -24.54 -35.32 11.18
N GLY A 348 -25.77 -35.04 11.60
CA GLY A 348 -26.12 -34.84 13.01
C GLY A 348 -25.61 -33.54 13.63
N THR A 349 -24.96 -32.66 12.85
CA THR A 349 -24.58 -31.30 13.26
C THR A 349 -25.58 -30.26 12.74
N PRO A 350 -25.61 -29.04 13.29
CA PRO A 350 -26.41 -27.94 12.73
C PRO A 350 -25.94 -27.46 11.36
N PHE A 351 -24.85 -27.99 10.83
CA PHE A 351 -24.23 -27.55 9.58
C PHE A 351 -24.49 -28.54 8.43
N ARG A 352 -24.37 -28.03 7.20
CA ARG A 352 -24.34 -28.85 5.98
C ARG A 352 -23.18 -28.35 5.08
N LEU A 353 -22.55 -29.24 4.36
CA LEU A 353 -21.63 -28.89 3.32
C LEU A 353 -22.40 -28.22 2.16
N THR A 354 -22.04 -27.01 1.79
CA THR A 354 -22.72 -26.26 0.74
C THR A 354 -21.84 -26.04 -0.49
N LEU A 355 -20.51 -26.11 -0.32
CA LEU A 355 -19.56 -25.78 -1.37
C LEU A 355 -18.22 -26.50 -1.16
N LEU A 356 -17.63 -26.96 -2.27
CA LEU A 356 -16.18 -27.16 -2.38
C LEU A 356 -15.61 -26.22 -3.44
N SER A 357 -14.49 -25.58 -3.12
CA SER A 357 -13.70 -24.85 -4.11
C SER A 357 -12.23 -25.25 -4.05
N CYS A 358 -11.60 -25.27 -5.20
CA CYS A 358 -10.18 -25.48 -5.37
C CYS A 358 -9.60 -24.35 -6.22
N ARG A 359 -8.46 -23.81 -5.85
CA ARG A 359 -7.83 -22.65 -6.52
C ARG A 359 -8.80 -21.45 -6.67
N GLY A 360 -9.67 -21.23 -5.69
CA GLY A 360 -10.67 -20.16 -5.72
C GLY A 360 -11.90 -20.42 -6.58
N THR A 361 -11.95 -21.52 -7.33
CA THR A 361 -13.06 -21.88 -8.23
C THR A 361 -13.95 -22.92 -7.56
N GLN A 362 -15.27 -22.70 -7.60
CA GLN A 362 -16.25 -23.70 -7.17
C GLN A 362 -16.21 -24.92 -8.10
N VAL A 363 -16.12 -26.11 -7.51
CA VAL A 363 -16.05 -27.39 -8.23
C VAL A 363 -17.17 -28.36 -7.79
N TRP A 364 -17.84 -28.09 -6.68
CA TRP A 364 -19.01 -28.86 -6.19
C TRP A 364 -19.97 -27.92 -5.41
N PRO A 365 -21.31 -28.13 -5.45
CA PRO A 365 -22.09 -29.20 -6.13
C PRO A 365 -22.23 -28.99 -7.66
N ARG A 366 -22.16 -27.77 -8.10
CA ARG A 366 -22.13 -27.39 -9.52
C ARG A 366 -20.94 -26.46 -9.70
N GLY A 367 -20.10 -26.75 -10.66
CA GLY A 367 -18.88 -25.93 -10.83
C GLY A 367 -18.13 -26.29 -12.09
N SER A 368 -16.93 -25.76 -12.17
CA SER A 368 -16.06 -25.97 -13.32
C SER A 368 -15.64 -27.43 -13.42
N ILE A 369 -15.80 -28.01 -14.59
CA ILE A 369 -15.24 -29.31 -14.97
C ILE A 369 -13.83 -29.16 -15.59
N TYR A 370 -13.37 -27.93 -15.79
CA TYR A 370 -12.08 -27.61 -16.43
C TYR A 370 -11.00 -27.22 -15.40
N THR A 371 -11.38 -27.10 -14.14
CA THR A 371 -10.42 -26.71 -13.09
C THR A 371 -9.56 -27.91 -12.73
N GLU A 372 -8.26 -27.82 -12.97
CA GLU A 372 -7.29 -28.73 -12.37
C GLU A 372 -7.24 -28.48 -10.87
N CYS A 373 -7.56 -29.49 -10.09
CA CYS A 373 -7.56 -29.40 -8.64
C CYS A 373 -6.21 -29.77 -8.07
N VAL A 374 -5.83 -29.12 -6.99
CA VAL A 374 -4.63 -29.42 -6.18
C VAL A 374 -5.08 -29.98 -4.83
N ASP A 375 -4.13 -30.36 -4.01
CA ASP A 375 -4.34 -30.95 -2.68
C ASP A 375 -4.90 -29.98 -1.62
N TYR A 376 -5.47 -28.86 -1.99
CA TYR A 376 -5.97 -27.82 -1.10
C TYR A 376 -7.42 -27.46 -1.44
N TRP A 377 -8.34 -27.94 -0.61
CA TRP A 377 -9.77 -27.76 -0.78
C TRP A 377 -10.38 -26.85 0.27
N ARG A 378 -11.09 -25.82 -0.14
CA ARG A 378 -11.96 -25.08 0.76
C ARG A 378 -13.33 -25.72 0.79
N ALA A 379 -13.71 -26.27 1.93
CA ALA A 379 -15.03 -26.83 2.21
C ALA A 379 -15.83 -25.82 3.03
N ARG A 380 -16.96 -25.37 2.51
CA ARG A 380 -17.87 -24.45 3.21
C ARG A 380 -19.02 -25.22 3.85
N PHE A 381 -19.12 -25.09 5.15
CA PHE A 381 -20.23 -25.61 5.93
C PHE A 381 -21.08 -24.44 6.41
N GLU A 382 -22.36 -24.41 6.03
CA GLU A 382 -23.31 -23.39 6.45
C GLU A 382 -24.42 -24.00 7.31
N LEU A 383 -25.06 -23.17 8.13
CA LEU A 383 -26.19 -23.60 8.96
C LEU A 383 -27.29 -24.20 8.10
N ARG A 384 -27.90 -25.29 8.60
CA ARG A 384 -29.15 -25.81 8.07
C ARG A 384 -30.27 -24.82 8.33
N GLU A 385 -31.20 -24.72 7.42
CA GLU A 385 -32.37 -23.84 7.56
C GLU A 385 -33.10 -24.08 8.90
N GLY A 386 -33.45 -22.98 9.58
CA GLY A 386 -34.14 -23.04 10.86
C GLY A 386 -33.28 -23.46 12.05
N THR A 387 -31.96 -23.65 11.88
CA THR A 387 -31.03 -23.94 12.96
C THR A 387 -30.21 -22.75 13.41
N THR A 388 -29.71 -22.79 14.63
CA THR A 388 -28.73 -21.85 15.19
C THR A 388 -27.53 -22.63 15.69
N ALA A 389 -26.37 -22.00 15.74
CA ALA A 389 -25.16 -22.61 16.27
C ALA A 389 -24.36 -21.62 17.09
N ARG A 390 -23.66 -22.13 18.08
CA ARG A 390 -22.62 -21.43 18.83
C ARG A 390 -21.26 -21.74 18.21
N GLN A 391 -20.28 -20.97 18.57
CA GLN A 391 -18.88 -21.22 18.13
C GLN A 391 -18.42 -22.64 18.49
N GLN A 392 -18.83 -23.16 19.63
CA GLN A 392 -18.50 -24.53 20.07
C GLN A 392 -19.01 -25.60 19.10
N ASP A 393 -20.18 -25.42 18.51
CA ASP A 393 -20.75 -26.35 17.54
C ASP A 393 -19.92 -26.36 16.23
N ALA A 394 -19.41 -25.21 15.79
CA ALA A 394 -18.50 -25.11 14.65
C ALA A 394 -17.15 -25.78 14.96
N LEU A 395 -16.59 -25.54 16.15
CA LEU A 395 -15.34 -26.18 16.59
C LEU A 395 -15.48 -27.70 16.76
N ALA A 396 -16.62 -28.17 17.16
CA ALA A 396 -16.92 -29.64 17.24
C ALA A 396 -16.93 -30.27 15.84
N LEU A 397 -17.51 -29.60 14.85
CA LEU A 397 -17.42 -30.05 13.46
C LEU A 397 -15.98 -30.04 12.95
N LEU A 398 -15.23 -28.94 13.21
CA LEU A 398 -13.80 -28.84 12.85
C LEU A 398 -12.99 -29.99 13.45
N ALA A 399 -13.19 -30.31 14.74
CA ALA A 399 -12.50 -31.43 15.41
C ALA A 399 -12.83 -32.76 14.71
N ARG A 400 -14.10 -33.01 14.37
CA ARG A 400 -14.51 -34.19 13.64
C ARG A 400 -13.89 -34.31 12.26
N VAL A 401 -13.74 -33.18 11.54
CA VAL A 401 -13.00 -33.15 10.26
C VAL A 401 -11.53 -33.50 10.51
N ALA A 402 -10.91 -32.91 11.52
CA ALA A 402 -9.50 -33.11 11.83
C ALA A 402 -9.15 -34.54 12.33
N GLU A 403 -10.14 -35.33 12.77
CA GLU A 403 -9.95 -36.75 13.08
C GLU A 403 -9.73 -37.60 11.82
N HIS A 404 -10.16 -37.12 10.66
CA HIS A 404 -10.15 -37.89 9.42
C HIS A 404 -9.33 -37.27 8.31
N ASP A 405 -9.08 -35.95 8.38
CA ASP A 405 -8.42 -35.17 7.35
C ASP A 405 -7.34 -34.26 7.93
N THR A 406 -6.31 -33.96 7.15
CA THR A 406 -5.36 -32.90 7.49
C THR A 406 -6.03 -31.55 7.27
N VAL A 407 -6.26 -30.81 8.35
CA VAL A 407 -6.78 -29.44 8.30
C VAL A 407 -5.63 -28.46 8.34
N SER A 408 -5.49 -27.63 7.31
CA SER A 408 -4.44 -26.60 7.25
C SER A 408 -4.90 -25.25 7.79
N GLU A 409 -6.19 -24.91 7.60
CA GLU A 409 -6.75 -23.62 7.99
C GLU A 409 -8.26 -23.73 8.20
N TYR A 410 -8.83 -22.82 9.01
CA TYR A 410 -10.28 -22.66 9.10
C TYR A 410 -10.64 -21.18 9.33
N GLU A 411 -11.84 -20.78 8.88
CA GLU A 411 -12.41 -19.46 9.12
C GLU A 411 -13.87 -19.59 9.55
N LEU A 412 -14.24 -18.96 10.67
CA LEU A 412 -15.63 -18.90 11.10
C LEU A 412 -16.41 -17.91 10.21
N LEU A 413 -17.49 -18.39 9.63
CA LEU A 413 -18.44 -17.54 8.92
C LEU A 413 -19.37 -16.90 9.95
N ARG A 414 -19.37 -15.58 10.01
CA ARG A 414 -20.19 -14.80 10.96
C ARG A 414 -21.01 -13.76 10.24
N THR A 415 -22.20 -13.50 10.77
CA THR A 415 -22.92 -12.27 10.48
C THR A 415 -22.51 -11.19 11.48
N PHE A 416 -22.63 -9.93 11.07
CA PHE A 416 -22.39 -8.74 11.88
C PHE A 416 -23.63 -7.87 11.79
N ASP A 417 -24.41 -7.75 12.87
CA ASP A 417 -25.75 -7.16 12.90
C ASP A 417 -26.69 -7.69 11.77
N GLY A 418 -26.58 -9.02 11.52
CA GLY A 418 -27.33 -9.69 10.45
C GLY A 418 -26.69 -9.62 9.06
N ALA A 419 -25.74 -8.71 8.83
CA ALA A 419 -25.02 -8.63 7.56
C ALA A 419 -23.95 -9.72 7.45
N ARG A 420 -23.80 -10.29 6.25
CA ARG A 420 -22.83 -11.37 5.97
C ARG A 420 -21.40 -10.84 6.07
N GLY A 421 -20.54 -11.51 6.84
CA GLY A 421 -19.13 -11.20 7.02
C GLY A 421 -18.16 -11.96 6.09
N TRP A 422 -18.66 -12.61 5.02
CA TRP A 422 -17.84 -13.35 4.05
C TRP A 422 -18.35 -13.17 2.62
N THR A 423 -17.49 -13.41 1.64
CA THR A 423 -17.87 -13.38 0.22
C THR A 423 -18.45 -14.73 -0.22
N LEU A 424 -19.40 -14.68 -1.16
CA LEU A 424 -19.83 -15.86 -1.88
C LEU A 424 -18.72 -16.36 -2.81
N ALA A 425 -18.74 -17.64 -3.17
CA ALA A 425 -17.89 -18.16 -4.22
C ALA A 425 -18.37 -17.62 -5.59
N GLN A 426 -17.48 -17.63 -6.58
CA GLN A 426 -17.89 -17.31 -7.95
C GLN A 426 -18.88 -18.38 -8.43
N GLY A 427 -20.08 -17.95 -8.80
CA GLY A 427 -21.16 -18.84 -9.25
C GLY A 427 -22.21 -19.17 -8.19
N GLN A 428 -22.12 -18.62 -6.97
CA GLN A 428 -23.18 -18.67 -5.94
C GLN A 428 -24.14 -17.52 -6.06
#